data_7d7b6b3bb7d059bb4f6a18082528feb8
#
_entry.id   7d7b6b3bb7d059bb4f6a18082528feb8
#
_cell.length_a   1.000
_cell.length_b   1.000
_cell.length_c   1.000
_cell.angle_alpha   90.00
_cell.angle_beta   90.00
_cell.angle_gamma   90.00
#
_symmetry.space_group_name_H-M   'P 1'
#
loop_
_entity.id
_entity.type
_entity.pdbx_description
1 polymer ?
#
loop_
_entity_poly.entity_id
_entity_poly.type
_entity_poly.pdbx_seq_one_letter_code
_entity_poly.pdbx_strand_id
1 'polypeptide(L)'
;GCHIFASLGFRVQETLLGTYTDNKNKEKLVVACGDFTEGGKQLIEFAKLKNTCIDSELNGYGTELSTILEAIEEQTLLPPKVLREFFWDQFIADAFLGNFDRHNGNWGVLADENLGTAELAPVYDCGSCLYPQLSEEGMRAVLDDPEEIRQRIYVFPSSAIKEDGVKIPYVAYISSLKNPECNAALRRIAPRIDMDAIQKIIEDTPSLSGLQREFYLTMLQERKEQILDSSLEKLLAMEEPGEEPQVSQRLF
;
A
#
# COMPACT_ATOMS: atom_id res chain seq x y z
N GLY A 1 2.01 -10.42 0.30
CA GLY A 1 1.34 -9.11 0.12
C GLY A 1 -0.14 -9.21 0.41
N CYS A 2 -0.96 -9.91 -0.41
CA CYS A 2 -2.43 -9.94 -0.25
C CYS A 2 -2.90 -10.32 1.16
N HIS A 3 -2.34 -11.35 1.78
CA HIS A 3 -2.74 -11.78 3.13
C HIS A 3 -2.47 -10.71 4.20
N ILE A 4 -1.40 -9.92 4.04
CA ILE A 4 -1.12 -8.79 4.93
C ILE A 4 -2.13 -7.66 4.67
N PHE A 5 -2.46 -7.34 3.42
CA PHE A 5 -3.56 -6.41 3.13
C PHE A 5 -4.88 -6.86 3.76
N ALA A 6 -5.20 -8.16 3.71
CA ALA A 6 -6.39 -8.72 4.36
C ALA A 6 -6.39 -8.49 5.87
N SER A 7 -5.25 -8.66 6.55
CA SER A 7 -5.14 -8.40 8.00
C SER A 7 -5.34 -6.92 8.36
N LEU A 8 -5.13 -6.00 7.42
CA LEU A 8 -5.42 -4.57 7.57
C LEU A 8 -6.90 -4.22 7.30
N GLY A 9 -7.73 -5.20 6.92
CA GLY A 9 -9.15 -5.03 6.67
C GLY A 9 -9.49 -4.70 5.21
N PHE A 10 -8.57 -4.86 4.28
CA PHE A 10 -8.89 -4.75 2.85
C PHE A 10 -9.52 -6.04 2.32
N ARG A 11 -10.45 -5.91 1.39
CA ARG A 11 -10.84 -7.00 0.51
C ARG A 11 -9.70 -7.24 -0.48
N VAL A 12 -9.26 -8.47 -0.62
CA VAL A 12 -8.09 -8.83 -1.43
C VAL A 12 -8.41 -9.94 -2.41
N GLN A 13 -7.64 -10.02 -3.48
CA GLN A 13 -7.63 -11.18 -4.36
C GLN A 13 -7.14 -12.41 -3.58
N GLU A 14 -7.88 -13.51 -3.67
CA GLU A 14 -7.42 -14.78 -3.11
C GLU A 14 -6.15 -15.24 -3.81
N THR A 15 -5.17 -15.66 -3.04
CA THR A 15 -3.88 -16.11 -3.56
C THR A 15 -3.44 -17.37 -2.85
N LEU A 16 -2.89 -18.31 -3.61
CA LEU A 16 -2.32 -19.56 -3.12
C LEU A 16 -0.91 -19.74 -3.67
N LEU A 17 0.06 -19.91 -2.80
CA LEU A 17 1.43 -20.26 -3.18
C LEU A 17 1.50 -21.77 -3.43
N GLY A 18 2.12 -22.16 -4.54
CA GLY A 18 2.29 -23.54 -4.92
C GLY A 18 3.42 -23.75 -5.91
N THR A 19 3.56 -24.96 -6.42
CA THR A 19 4.54 -25.30 -7.44
C THR A 19 3.85 -25.69 -8.73
N TYR A 20 4.48 -25.35 -9.84
CA TYR A 20 4.06 -25.72 -11.19
C TYR A 20 5.22 -26.32 -11.94
N THR A 21 5.01 -27.48 -12.56
CA THR A 21 6.01 -28.12 -13.42
C THR A 21 5.77 -27.71 -14.86
N ASP A 22 6.73 -27.01 -15.47
CA ASP A 22 6.64 -26.56 -16.85
C ASP A 22 6.84 -27.72 -17.88
N ASN A 23 6.63 -27.43 -19.15
CA ASN A 23 6.76 -28.39 -20.26
C ASN A 23 8.20 -28.97 -20.41
N LYS A 24 9.18 -28.43 -19.69
CA LYS A 24 10.56 -28.89 -19.65
C LYS A 24 10.88 -29.70 -18.36
N ASN A 25 9.84 -30.13 -17.64
CA ASN A 25 9.94 -30.81 -16.34
C ASN A 25 10.68 -29.98 -15.28
N LYS A 26 10.65 -28.64 -15.38
CA LYS A 26 11.23 -27.77 -14.36
C LYS A 26 10.12 -27.32 -13.42
N GLU A 27 10.31 -27.61 -12.12
CA GLU A 27 9.45 -27.10 -11.06
C GLU A 27 9.72 -25.61 -10.79
N LYS A 28 8.67 -24.83 -10.69
CA LYS A 28 8.69 -23.39 -10.40
C LYS A 28 7.74 -23.08 -9.28
N LEU A 29 8.18 -22.24 -8.35
CA LEU A 29 7.30 -21.63 -7.37
C LEU A 29 6.39 -20.63 -8.09
N VAL A 30 5.08 -20.72 -7.87
CA VAL A 30 4.07 -19.87 -8.50
C VAL A 30 3.02 -19.43 -7.50
N VAL A 31 2.37 -18.32 -7.79
CA VAL A 31 1.19 -17.86 -7.07
C VAL A 31 -0.02 -18.07 -7.98
N ALA A 32 -0.96 -18.88 -7.54
CA ALA A 32 -2.29 -18.96 -8.15
C ALA A 32 -3.14 -17.80 -7.60
N CYS A 33 -3.78 -17.07 -8.50
CA CYS A 33 -4.64 -15.95 -8.17
C CYS A 33 -6.10 -16.34 -8.47
N GLY A 34 -6.98 -16.16 -7.50
CA GLY A 34 -8.42 -16.37 -7.67
C GLY A 34 -9.01 -15.36 -8.65
N ASP A 35 -9.96 -15.80 -9.46
CA ASP A 35 -10.75 -14.90 -10.30
C ASP A 35 -11.82 -14.22 -9.43
N PHE A 36 -11.75 -12.90 -9.32
CA PHE A 36 -12.73 -12.10 -8.59
C PHE A 36 -13.76 -11.42 -9.52
N THR A 37 -13.75 -11.76 -10.82
CA THR A 37 -14.69 -11.24 -11.81
C THR A 37 -15.90 -12.18 -12.03
N GLU A 38 -16.07 -13.19 -11.19
CA GLU A 38 -17.17 -14.15 -11.27
C GLU A 38 -18.54 -13.45 -11.19
N GLY A 39 -19.55 -14.10 -11.77
CA GLY A 39 -20.93 -13.63 -11.72
C GLY A 39 -21.26 -12.50 -12.72
N GLY A 40 -20.41 -12.29 -13.75
CA GLY A 40 -20.65 -11.25 -14.77
C GLY A 40 -20.07 -9.89 -14.43
N LYS A 41 -19.30 -9.81 -13.37
CA LYS A 41 -18.54 -8.59 -13.02
C LYS A 41 -17.35 -8.42 -13.94
N GLN A 42 -17.01 -7.16 -14.23
CA GLN A 42 -15.82 -6.80 -15.02
C GLN A 42 -14.89 -5.91 -14.20
N LEU A 43 -13.61 -6.20 -14.23
CA LEU A 43 -12.59 -5.33 -13.67
C LEU A 43 -12.38 -4.14 -14.62
N ILE A 44 -12.61 -2.95 -14.10
CA ILE A 44 -12.22 -1.70 -14.74
C ILE A 44 -11.01 -1.18 -13.97
N GLU A 45 -9.82 -1.39 -14.53
CA GLU A 45 -8.59 -0.81 -13.99
C GLU A 45 -8.73 0.72 -13.91
N PHE A 46 -8.17 1.34 -12.87
CA PHE A 46 -8.25 2.78 -12.72
C PHE A 46 -7.62 3.53 -13.91
N ALA A 47 -6.60 2.97 -14.55
CA ALA A 47 -6.05 3.52 -15.79
C ALA A 47 -7.13 3.70 -16.87
N LYS A 48 -7.97 2.70 -17.07
CA LYS A 48 -9.07 2.75 -18.05
C LYS A 48 -10.12 3.79 -17.62
N LEU A 49 -10.50 3.76 -16.33
CA LEU A 49 -11.46 4.72 -15.80
C LEU A 49 -10.94 6.16 -15.96
N LYS A 50 -9.70 6.43 -15.57
CA LYS A 50 -9.04 7.71 -15.73
C LYS A 50 -9.06 8.20 -17.18
N ASN A 51 -8.74 7.33 -18.13
CA ASN A 51 -8.70 7.66 -19.55
C ASN A 51 -10.09 7.97 -20.16
N THR A 52 -11.17 7.56 -19.51
CA THR A 52 -12.54 7.93 -19.92
C THR A 52 -12.99 9.26 -19.35
N CYS A 53 -12.41 9.72 -18.25
CA CYS A 53 -12.83 10.93 -17.54
C CYS A 53 -12.04 12.17 -17.94
N ILE A 54 -10.74 12.01 -18.17
CA ILE A 54 -9.83 13.10 -18.51
C ILE A 54 -8.97 12.74 -19.72
N ASP A 55 -8.58 13.72 -20.50
CA ASP A 55 -7.57 13.54 -21.56
C ASP A 55 -6.21 13.32 -20.89
N SER A 56 -5.82 12.06 -20.76
CA SER A 56 -4.67 11.68 -19.97
C SER A 56 -3.54 11.12 -20.84
N GLU A 57 -2.33 11.55 -20.55
CA GLU A 57 -1.12 10.95 -21.12
C GLU A 57 -1.04 9.45 -20.78
N LEU A 58 -0.38 8.68 -21.64
CA LEU A 58 -0.15 7.25 -21.45
C LEU A 58 -1.43 6.42 -21.28
N ASN A 59 -2.52 6.77 -21.94
CA ASN A 59 -3.81 6.05 -21.87
C ASN A 59 -4.27 5.79 -20.41
N GLY A 60 -4.13 6.77 -19.53
CA GLY A 60 -4.52 6.66 -18.13
C GLY A 60 -3.46 6.06 -17.19
N TYR A 61 -2.39 5.46 -17.73
CA TYR A 61 -1.33 4.87 -16.90
C TYR A 61 -0.38 5.88 -16.26
N GLY A 62 -0.41 7.16 -16.66
CA GLY A 62 0.32 8.22 -16.00
C GLY A 62 -0.07 8.34 -14.52
N THR A 63 0.93 8.38 -13.62
CA THR A 63 0.73 8.29 -12.17
C THR A 63 0.89 9.64 -11.45
N GLU A 64 0.69 10.76 -12.16
CA GLU A 64 0.68 12.09 -11.55
C GLU A 64 -0.49 12.22 -10.57
N LEU A 65 -0.21 12.58 -9.32
CA LEU A 65 -1.19 12.62 -8.23
C LEU A 65 -2.36 13.55 -8.55
N SER A 66 -2.07 14.74 -9.07
CA SER A 66 -3.11 15.72 -9.43
C SER A 66 -4.13 15.14 -10.41
N THR A 67 -3.65 14.46 -11.46
CA THR A 67 -4.52 13.83 -12.47
C THR A 67 -5.24 12.59 -11.97
N ILE A 68 -4.68 11.86 -10.99
CA ILE A 68 -5.38 10.77 -10.31
C ILE A 68 -6.57 11.33 -9.50
N LEU A 69 -6.33 12.37 -8.71
CA LEU A 69 -7.36 12.99 -7.88
C LEU A 69 -8.45 13.66 -8.72
N GLU A 70 -8.10 14.30 -9.84
CA GLU A 70 -9.04 14.83 -10.81
C GLU A 70 -9.94 13.72 -11.39
N ALA A 71 -9.36 12.63 -11.86
CA ALA A 71 -10.14 11.51 -12.40
C ALA A 71 -11.04 10.85 -11.35
N ILE A 72 -10.64 10.81 -10.09
CA ILE A 72 -11.49 10.33 -9.00
C ILE A 72 -12.73 11.22 -8.84
N GLU A 73 -12.61 12.55 -9.00
CA GLU A 73 -13.74 13.47 -8.92
C GLU A 73 -14.66 13.38 -10.14
N GLU A 74 -14.10 13.23 -11.34
CA GLU A 74 -14.86 13.26 -12.59
C GLU A 74 -15.55 11.92 -12.92
N GLN A 75 -15.09 10.79 -12.37
CA GLN A 75 -15.71 9.51 -12.63
C GLN A 75 -17.10 9.40 -11.97
N THR A 76 -17.98 8.56 -12.53
CA THR A 76 -19.37 8.42 -12.10
C THR A 76 -19.74 7.03 -11.59
N LEU A 77 -18.81 6.10 -11.51
CA LEU A 77 -19.08 4.71 -11.11
C LEU A 77 -19.26 4.55 -9.61
N LEU A 78 -18.47 5.29 -8.81
CA LEU A 78 -18.52 5.27 -7.34
C LEU A 78 -18.51 6.69 -6.78
N PRO A 79 -19.04 6.90 -5.56
CA PRO A 79 -18.87 8.19 -4.90
C PRO A 79 -17.38 8.58 -4.81
N PRO A 80 -16.96 9.78 -5.23
CA PRO A 80 -15.55 10.20 -5.21
C PRO A 80 -14.88 10.00 -3.85
N LYS A 81 -15.60 10.27 -2.76
CA LYS A 81 -15.11 10.06 -1.39
C LYS A 81 -14.65 8.62 -1.15
N VAL A 82 -15.40 7.63 -1.64
CA VAL A 82 -15.08 6.20 -1.45
C VAL A 82 -13.77 5.84 -2.16
N LEU A 83 -13.59 6.32 -3.41
CA LEU A 83 -12.36 6.09 -4.16
C LEU A 83 -11.16 6.84 -3.56
N ARG A 84 -11.34 8.07 -3.07
CA ARG A 84 -10.28 8.83 -2.39
C ARG A 84 -9.83 8.15 -1.10
N GLU A 85 -10.76 7.72 -0.27
CA GLU A 85 -10.45 7.01 0.97
C GLU A 85 -9.69 5.72 0.67
N PHE A 86 -10.16 4.94 -0.31
CA PHE A 86 -9.49 3.71 -0.71
C PHE A 86 -8.08 3.96 -1.27
N PHE A 87 -7.92 4.97 -2.13
CA PHE A 87 -6.63 5.34 -2.71
C PHE A 87 -5.59 5.66 -1.63
N TRP A 88 -5.96 6.49 -0.65
CA TRP A 88 -5.05 6.87 0.42
C TRP A 88 -4.82 5.76 1.44
N ASP A 89 -5.84 4.97 1.75
CA ASP A 89 -5.69 3.79 2.62
C ASP A 89 -4.72 2.78 1.99
N GLN A 90 -4.85 2.54 0.69
CA GLN A 90 -3.95 1.67 -0.06
C GLN A 90 -2.54 2.26 -0.12
N PHE A 91 -2.38 3.58 -0.28
CA PHE A 91 -1.09 4.25 -0.27
C PHE A 91 -0.34 4.04 1.07
N ILE A 92 -1.03 4.13 2.20
CA ILE A 92 -0.44 3.85 3.52
C ILE A 92 -0.06 2.38 3.67
N ALA A 93 -0.91 1.46 3.24
CA ALA A 93 -0.62 0.03 3.28
C ALA A 93 0.54 -0.35 2.33
N ASP A 94 0.59 0.25 1.14
CA ASP A 94 1.72 0.09 0.20
C ASP A 94 3.02 0.66 0.79
N ALA A 95 2.96 1.77 1.52
CA ALA A 95 4.11 2.31 2.25
C ALA A 95 4.61 1.33 3.31
N PHE A 96 3.73 0.68 4.05
CA PHE A 96 4.08 -0.34 5.02
C PHE A 96 4.75 -1.56 4.36
N LEU A 97 4.16 -2.07 3.28
CA LEU A 97 4.66 -3.25 2.56
C LEU A 97 5.85 -2.98 1.63
N GLY A 98 6.23 -1.72 1.45
CA GLY A 98 7.26 -1.33 0.51
C GLY A 98 6.91 -1.63 -0.94
N ASN A 99 5.66 -1.46 -1.32
CA ASN A 99 5.23 -1.65 -2.71
C ASN A 99 5.71 -0.48 -3.58
N PHE A 100 6.42 -0.78 -4.66
CA PHE A 100 6.96 0.25 -5.56
C PHE A 100 6.22 0.32 -6.91
N ASP A 101 5.17 -0.50 -7.12
CA ASP A 101 4.53 -0.65 -8.42
C ASP A 101 2.99 -0.55 -8.38
N ARG A 102 2.43 0.18 -7.41
CA ARG A 102 0.99 0.47 -7.37
C ARG A 102 0.64 1.58 -8.38
N HIS A 103 0.78 1.26 -9.67
CA HIS A 103 0.35 2.15 -10.74
C HIS A 103 -1.17 2.00 -11.01
N ASN A 104 -1.72 2.83 -11.90
CA ASN A 104 -3.17 2.89 -12.18
C ASN A 104 -3.77 1.61 -12.80
N GLY A 105 -2.96 0.67 -13.26
CA GLY A 105 -3.41 -0.65 -13.71
C GLY A 105 -3.55 -1.68 -12.58
N ASN A 106 -3.03 -1.39 -11.38
CA ASN A 106 -2.98 -2.33 -10.26
C ASN A 106 -4.02 -2.05 -9.16
N TRP A 107 -5.05 -1.26 -9.47
CA TRP A 107 -6.24 -1.03 -8.67
C TRP A 107 -7.39 -0.57 -9.55
N GLY A 108 -8.62 -0.56 -9.04
CA GLY A 108 -9.77 -0.15 -9.84
C GLY A 108 -11.11 -0.51 -9.20
N VAL A 109 -12.10 -0.70 -10.04
CA VAL A 109 -13.48 -1.00 -9.64
C VAL A 109 -13.97 -2.27 -10.33
N LEU A 110 -14.89 -2.98 -9.70
CA LEU A 110 -15.67 -4.04 -10.31
C LEU A 110 -17.02 -3.48 -10.71
N ALA A 111 -17.34 -3.53 -12.00
CA ALA A 111 -18.65 -3.15 -12.54
C ALA A 111 -19.47 -4.40 -12.86
N ASP A 112 -20.74 -4.38 -12.50
CA ASP A 112 -21.75 -5.35 -12.93
C ASP A 112 -22.71 -4.66 -13.89
N GLU A 113 -22.52 -4.90 -15.18
CA GLU A 113 -23.34 -4.29 -16.24
C GLU A 113 -24.80 -4.74 -16.18
N ASN A 114 -25.07 -5.96 -15.69
CA ASN A 114 -26.42 -6.51 -15.60
C ASN A 114 -27.24 -5.81 -14.50
N LEU A 115 -26.57 -5.46 -13.40
CA LEU A 115 -27.19 -4.80 -12.25
C LEU A 115 -27.04 -3.28 -12.30
N GLY A 116 -26.19 -2.75 -13.19
CA GLY A 116 -25.86 -1.33 -13.24
C GLY A 116 -25.19 -0.82 -11.96
N THR A 117 -24.38 -1.68 -11.31
CA THR A 117 -23.71 -1.36 -10.05
C THR A 117 -22.19 -1.44 -10.20
N ALA A 118 -21.49 -0.73 -9.35
CA ALA A 118 -20.04 -0.81 -9.24
C ALA A 118 -19.60 -0.88 -7.76
N GLU A 119 -18.49 -1.51 -7.51
CA GLU A 119 -17.85 -1.59 -6.19
C GLU A 119 -16.32 -1.49 -6.32
N LEU A 120 -15.62 -1.22 -5.23
CA LEU A 120 -14.16 -1.27 -5.21
C LEU A 120 -13.69 -2.68 -5.58
N ALA A 121 -12.72 -2.79 -6.49
CA ALA A 121 -12.07 -4.07 -6.73
C ALA A 121 -11.30 -4.52 -5.47
N PRO A 122 -11.19 -5.83 -5.20
CA PRO A 122 -10.25 -6.32 -4.21
C PRO A 122 -8.83 -5.81 -4.51
N VAL A 123 -7.99 -5.65 -3.50
CA VAL A 123 -6.56 -5.37 -3.74
C VAL A 123 -5.94 -6.58 -4.44
N TYR A 124 -5.31 -6.33 -5.58
CA TYR A 124 -4.63 -7.34 -6.40
C TYR A 124 -3.23 -6.86 -6.76
N ASP A 125 -2.46 -7.69 -7.41
CA ASP A 125 -1.08 -7.42 -7.84
C ASP A 125 -0.19 -6.85 -6.73
N CYS A 126 0.03 -7.69 -5.71
CA CYS A 126 0.95 -7.40 -4.62
C CYS A 126 2.37 -7.96 -4.87
N GLY A 127 2.71 -8.27 -6.13
CA GLY A 127 3.97 -8.90 -6.51
C GLY A 127 5.20 -8.02 -6.26
N SER A 128 5.03 -6.72 -6.16
CA SER A 128 6.11 -5.74 -5.94
C SER A 128 6.27 -5.32 -4.46
N CYS A 129 5.60 -6.04 -3.53
CA CYS A 129 5.78 -5.86 -2.09
C CYS A 129 6.97 -6.68 -1.57
N LEU A 130 7.56 -6.24 -0.45
CA LEU A 130 8.55 -7.01 0.32
C LEU A 130 9.82 -7.37 -0.47
N TYR A 131 10.29 -6.48 -1.33
CA TYR A 131 11.57 -6.60 -2.03
C TYR A 131 11.73 -7.90 -2.86
N PRO A 132 10.83 -8.20 -3.80
CA PRO A 132 10.76 -9.49 -4.49
C PRO A 132 11.99 -9.81 -5.35
N GLN A 133 12.80 -8.81 -5.69
CA GLN A 133 14.00 -8.97 -6.52
C GLN A 133 15.28 -9.19 -5.70
N LEU A 134 15.20 -9.11 -4.35
CA LEU A 134 16.36 -9.25 -3.50
C LEU A 134 16.67 -10.73 -3.26
N SER A 135 17.92 -11.13 -3.55
CA SER A 135 18.39 -12.48 -3.26
C SER A 135 18.59 -12.68 -1.75
N GLU A 136 18.67 -13.93 -1.30
CA GLU A 136 18.96 -14.22 0.12
C GLU A 136 20.31 -13.65 0.57
N GLU A 137 21.32 -13.62 -0.30
CA GLU A 137 22.60 -12.96 -0.01
C GLU A 137 22.41 -11.44 0.20
N GLY A 138 21.58 -10.81 -0.64
CA GLY A 138 21.21 -9.41 -0.48
C GLY A 138 20.40 -9.16 0.80
N MET A 139 19.48 -10.05 1.16
CA MET A 139 18.73 -9.97 2.41
C MET A 139 19.65 -10.06 3.63
N ARG A 140 20.62 -10.97 3.60
CA ARG A 140 21.63 -11.10 4.65
C ARG A 140 22.46 -9.82 4.77
N ALA A 141 22.96 -9.30 3.66
CA ALA A 141 23.73 -8.05 3.65
C ALA A 141 22.95 -6.86 4.23
N VAL A 142 21.65 -6.78 3.97
CA VAL A 142 20.78 -5.73 4.55
C VAL A 142 20.63 -5.94 6.06
N LEU A 143 20.38 -7.15 6.52
CA LEU A 143 20.23 -7.44 7.95
C LEU A 143 21.51 -7.18 8.76
N ASP A 144 22.67 -7.43 8.16
CA ASP A 144 23.98 -7.24 8.79
C ASP A 144 24.45 -5.78 8.84
N ASP A 145 23.80 -4.87 8.09
CA ASP A 145 24.17 -3.45 8.02
C ASP A 145 23.00 -2.52 8.33
N PRO A 146 22.99 -1.84 9.48
CA PRO A 146 21.95 -0.88 9.83
C PRO A 146 21.76 0.26 8.81
N GLU A 147 22.80 0.65 8.07
CA GLU A 147 22.66 1.67 7.04
C GLU A 147 21.91 1.14 5.82
N GLU A 148 22.12 -0.11 5.43
CA GLU A 148 21.32 -0.77 4.39
C GLU A 148 19.84 -0.89 4.77
N ILE A 149 19.53 -1.17 6.04
CA ILE A 149 18.14 -1.13 6.54
C ILE A 149 17.57 0.28 6.36
N ARG A 150 18.31 1.33 6.78
CA ARG A 150 17.88 2.72 6.61
C ARG A 150 17.62 3.09 5.14
N GLN A 151 18.49 2.67 4.24
CA GLN A 151 18.31 2.88 2.79
C GLN A 151 17.00 2.25 2.30
N ARG A 152 16.66 1.03 2.80
CA ARG A 152 15.40 0.33 2.45
C ARG A 152 14.15 0.96 3.04
N ILE A 153 14.28 1.79 4.06
CA ILE A 153 13.17 2.51 4.66
C ILE A 153 13.02 3.89 4.01
N TYR A 154 14.10 4.67 3.94
CA TYR A 154 14.05 6.09 3.62
C TYR A 154 14.22 6.41 2.13
N VAL A 155 14.90 5.55 1.37
CA VAL A 155 15.23 5.83 -0.04
C VAL A 155 14.44 4.95 -1.00
N PHE A 156 14.46 3.64 -0.80
CA PHE A 156 13.76 2.67 -1.64
C PHE A 156 13.13 1.57 -0.80
N PRO A 157 11.88 1.18 -1.09
CA PRO A 157 11.05 1.59 -2.24
C PRO A 157 10.33 2.94 -2.06
N SER A 158 10.14 3.63 -3.17
CA SER A 158 9.25 4.78 -3.28
C SER A 158 7.93 4.40 -3.93
N SER A 159 6.90 5.24 -3.79
CA SER A 159 5.62 5.04 -4.46
C SER A 159 5.76 5.05 -5.99
N ALA A 160 4.84 4.38 -6.70
CA ALA A 160 4.69 4.56 -8.14
C ALA A 160 4.05 5.91 -8.49
N ILE A 161 3.37 6.54 -7.53
CA ILE A 161 2.70 7.84 -7.70
C ILE A 161 3.75 8.95 -7.78
N LYS A 162 3.46 9.95 -8.60
CA LYS A 162 4.33 11.11 -8.83
C LYS A 162 3.65 12.40 -8.39
N GLU A 163 4.46 13.36 -8.01
CA GLU A 163 4.08 14.75 -7.82
C GLU A 163 5.10 15.61 -8.56
N ASP A 164 4.64 16.47 -9.46
CA ASP A 164 5.49 17.26 -10.37
C ASP A 164 6.52 16.41 -11.17
N GLY A 165 6.07 15.25 -11.65
CA GLY A 165 6.88 14.32 -12.43
C GLY A 165 7.87 13.46 -11.63
N VAL A 166 7.99 13.66 -10.31
CA VAL A 166 8.93 12.95 -9.43
C VAL A 166 8.16 11.92 -8.58
N LYS A 167 8.68 10.70 -8.49
CA LYS A 167 8.09 9.67 -7.62
C LYS A 167 8.06 10.14 -6.17
N ILE A 168 6.92 9.97 -5.51
CA ILE A 168 6.72 10.32 -4.11
C ILE A 168 7.48 9.33 -3.21
N PRO A 169 8.47 9.79 -2.42
CA PRO A 169 9.08 8.97 -1.37
C PRO A 169 8.08 8.80 -0.22
N TYR A 170 7.75 7.57 0.14
CA TYR A 170 6.75 7.28 1.17
C TYR A 170 7.02 8.01 2.49
N VAL A 171 8.26 7.87 3.01
CA VAL A 171 8.63 8.48 4.30
C VAL A 171 8.44 9.99 4.28
N ALA A 172 9.05 10.67 3.29
CA ALA A 172 9.01 12.13 3.21
C ALA A 172 7.57 12.66 3.06
N TYR A 173 6.75 11.97 2.28
CA TYR A 173 5.37 12.39 2.04
C TYR A 173 4.50 12.21 3.29
N ILE A 174 4.50 11.01 3.87
CA ILE A 174 3.68 10.69 5.04
C ILE A 174 4.12 11.54 6.25
N SER A 175 5.43 11.63 6.51
CA SER A 175 5.96 12.39 7.65
C SER A 175 5.84 13.91 7.51
N SER A 176 5.58 14.42 6.30
CA SER A 176 5.34 15.85 6.08
C SER A 176 4.03 16.32 6.71
N LEU A 177 3.06 15.43 6.88
CA LEU A 177 1.72 15.70 7.41
C LEU A 177 0.95 16.82 6.66
N LYS A 178 1.36 17.13 5.43
CA LYS A 178 0.78 18.23 4.65
C LYS A 178 -0.53 17.89 3.98
N ASN A 179 -0.76 16.59 3.69
CA ASN A 179 -1.97 16.15 3.00
C ASN A 179 -3.01 15.61 4.00
N PRO A 180 -4.15 16.32 4.21
CA PRO A 180 -5.15 15.91 5.20
C PRO A 180 -5.79 14.54 4.92
N GLU A 181 -5.93 14.16 3.64
CA GLU A 181 -6.54 12.86 3.27
C GLU A 181 -5.56 11.71 3.54
N CYS A 182 -4.27 11.92 3.25
CA CYS A 182 -3.21 10.97 3.62
C CYS A 182 -3.11 10.83 5.15
N ASN A 183 -3.22 11.95 5.90
CA ASN A 183 -3.23 11.95 7.36
C ASN A 183 -4.44 11.17 7.91
N ALA A 184 -5.63 11.35 7.30
CA ALA A 184 -6.83 10.61 7.68
C ALA A 184 -6.65 9.09 7.41
N ALA A 185 -6.02 8.72 6.30
CA ALA A 185 -5.70 7.33 5.99
C ALA A 185 -4.67 6.75 6.98
N LEU A 186 -3.63 7.52 7.35
CA LEU A 186 -2.66 7.11 8.37
C LEU A 186 -3.35 6.74 9.69
N ARG A 187 -4.32 7.55 10.14
CA ARG A 187 -5.13 7.26 11.34
C ARG A 187 -5.98 6.01 11.22
N ARG A 188 -6.48 5.72 10.02
CA ARG A 188 -7.32 4.53 9.80
C ARG A 188 -6.50 3.25 9.72
N ILE A 189 -5.34 3.30 9.07
CA ILE A 189 -4.58 2.09 8.70
C ILE A 189 -3.50 1.75 9.73
N ALA A 190 -2.70 2.71 10.22
CA ALA A 190 -1.60 2.40 11.11
C ALA A 190 -2.03 1.63 12.39
N PRO A 191 -3.15 1.96 13.07
CA PRO A 191 -3.60 1.20 14.23
C PRO A 191 -4.10 -0.22 13.93
N ARG A 192 -4.34 -0.56 12.66
CA ARG A 192 -4.78 -1.91 12.26
C ARG A 192 -3.62 -2.87 12.05
N ILE A 193 -2.38 -2.38 12.08
CA ILE A 193 -1.20 -3.20 11.87
C ILE A 193 -0.90 -3.98 13.14
N ASP A 194 -1.33 -5.23 13.15
CA ASP A 194 -1.04 -6.22 14.19
C ASP A 194 0.17 -7.06 13.76
N MET A 195 1.34 -6.78 14.36
CA MET A 195 2.58 -7.46 14.02
C MET A 195 2.57 -8.94 14.41
N ASP A 196 1.84 -9.34 15.43
CA ASP A 196 1.72 -10.76 15.83
C ASP A 196 0.92 -11.55 14.77
N ALA A 197 -0.16 -10.96 14.26
CA ALA A 197 -0.93 -11.55 13.16
C ALA A 197 -0.09 -11.63 11.86
N ILE A 198 0.71 -10.60 11.57
CA ILE A 198 1.59 -10.56 10.41
C ILE A 198 2.73 -11.58 10.53
N GLN A 199 3.33 -11.70 11.71
CA GLN A 199 4.34 -12.73 11.98
C GLN A 199 3.77 -14.12 11.65
N LYS A 200 2.58 -14.42 12.12
CA LYS A 200 1.92 -15.70 11.83
C LYS A 200 1.71 -15.91 10.32
N ILE A 201 1.28 -14.88 9.58
CA ILE A 201 1.13 -14.95 8.11
C ILE A 201 2.47 -15.32 7.44
N ILE A 202 3.58 -14.73 7.90
CA ILE A 202 4.91 -14.98 7.35
C ILE A 202 5.39 -16.40 7.73
N GLU A 203 5.18 -16.82 8.98
CA GLU A 203 5.54 -18.16 9.46
C GLU A 203 4.76 -19.25 8.74
N ASP A 204 3.47 -19.05 8.52
CA ASP A 204 2.57 -19.99 7.83
C ASP A 204 2.79 -20.00 6.30
N THR A 205 3.54 -19.03 5.74
CA THR A 205 3.82 -18.99 4.30
C THR A 205 4.80 -20.10 3.93
N PRO A 206 4.39 -21.07 3.07
CA PRO A 206 5.24 -22.17 2.68
C PRO A 206 6.45 -21.69 1.86
N SER A 207 7.50 -22.47 1.83
CA SER A 207 8.72 -22.27 1.01
C SER A 207 9.55 -21.02 1.35
N LEU A 208 9.24 -20.29 2.40
CA LEU A 208 10.13 -19.24 2.90
C LEU A 208 11.24 -19.85 3.76
N SER A 209 12.47 -19.43 3.51
CA SER A 209 13.61 -19.75 4.39
C SER A 209 13.54 -19.00 5.73
N GLY A 210 14.31 -19.44 6.72
CA GLY A 210 14.41 -18.72 7.98
C GLY A 210 14.92 -17.29 7.81
N LEU A 211 15.90 -17.10 6.89
CA LEU A 211 16.43 -15.78 6.55
C LEU A 211 15.38 -14.87 5.92
N GLN A 212 14.57 -15.39 4.99
CA GLN A 212 13.51 -14.61 4.37
C GLN A 212 12.46 -14.16 5.40
N ARG A 213 12.09 -15.05 6.33
CA ARG A 213 11.16 -14.69 7.42
C ARG A 213 11.73 -13.60 8.30
N GLU A 214 12.98 -13.76 8.74
CA GLU A 214 13.69 -12.75 9.54
C GLU A 214 13.73 -11.40 8.82
N PHE A 215 14.13 -11.40 7.54
CA PHE A 215 14.23 -10.20 6.73
C PHE A 215 12.87 -9.49 6.58
N TYR A 216 11.81 -10.22 6.23
CA TYR A 216 10.49 -9.61 6.06
C TYR A 216 9.94 -9.04 7.36
N LEU A 217 10.09 -9.74 8.47
CA LEU A 217 9.65 -9.26 9.78
C LEU A 217 10.42 -8.01 10.20
N THR A 218 11.74 -8.02 10.06
CA THR A 218 12.59 -6.85 10.36
C THR A 218 12.17 -5.65 9.52
N MET A 219 12.04 -5.83 8.20
CA MET A 219 11.67 -4.72 7.32
C MET A 219 10.27 -4.17 7.61
N LEU A 220 9.29 -5.02 7.90
CA LEU A 220 7.95 -4.58 8.26
C LEU A 220 7.92 -3.86 9.61
N GLN A 221 8.63 -4.37 10.61
CA GLN A 221 8.73 -3.71 11.91
C GLN A 221 9.34 -2.32 11.78
N GLU A 222 10.48 -2.21 11.10
CA GLU A 222 11.17 -0.95 10.88
C GLU A 222 10.31 0.05 10.08
N ARG A 223 9.63 -0.41 9.02
CA ARG A 223 8.74 0.47 8.26
C ARG A 223 7.52 0.93 9.06
N LYS A 224 6.96 0.06 9.88
CA LYS A 224 5.89 0.43 10.81
C LYS A 224 6.35 1.52 11.76
N GLU A 225 7.44 1.31 12.48
CA GLU A 225 7.96 2.23 13.48
C GLU A 225 8.43 3.56 12.89
N GLN A 226 9.29 3.49 11.86
CA GLN A 226 9.98 4.66 11.31
C GLN A 226 9.08 5.51 10.39
N ILE A 227 8.09 4.90 9.72
CA ILE A 227 7.22 5.62 8.79
C ILE A 227 5.87 5.94 9.43
N LEU A 228 5.17 4.91 9.91
CA LEU A 228 3.76 5.04 10.26
C LEU A 228 3.56 5.50 11.70
N ASP A 229 4.15 4.79 12.66
CA ASP A 229 3.96 5.11 14.08
C ASP A 229 4.56 6.49 14.40
N SER A 230 5.79 6.77 13.94
CA SER A 230 6.44 8.07 14.15
C SER A 230 5.65 9.24 13.53
N SER A 231 5.01 9.01 12.37
CA SER A 231 4.19 10.03 11.72
C SER A 231 2.84 10.19 12.41
N LEU A 232 2.22 9.08 12.86
CA LEU A 232 0.96 9.10 13.59
C LEU A 232 1.11 9.82 14.94
N GLU A 233 2.18 9.53 15.69
CA GLU A 233 2.49 10.22 16.95
C GLU A 233 2.61 11.73 16.76
N LYS A 234 3.35 12.17 15.74
CA LYS A 234 3.47 13.60 15.40
C LYS A 234 2.11 14.22 15.03
N LEU A 235 1.30 13.50 14.23
CA LEU A 235 -0.02 13.95 13.82
C LEU A 235 -0.95 14.14 15.04
N LEU A 236 -0.94 13.21 15.98
CA LEU A 236 -1.74 13.28 17.21
C LEU A 236 -1.27 14.43 18.12
N ALA A 237 0.04 14.59 18.28
CA ALA A 237 0.61 15.67 19.07
C ALA A 237 0.30 17.08 18.53
N MET A 238 0.10 17.22 17.21
CA MET A 238 -0.30 18.51 16.61
C MET A 238 -1.74 18.90 16.92
N GLU A 239 -2.58 17.96 17.34
CA GLU A 239 -4.01 18.17 17.61
C GLU A 239 -4.34 18.27 19.10
N GLU A 240 -3.41 17.86 19.99
CA GLU A 240 -3.58 18.11 21.41
C GLU A 240 -3.56 19.63 21.64
N PRO A 241 -4.64 20.22 22.20
CA PRO A 241 -4.62 21.63 22.55
C PRO A 241 -3.51 21.83 23.59
N GLY A 242 -2.53 22.66 23.25
CA GLY A 242 -1.46 23.00 24.19
C GLY A 242 -2.07 23.42 25.54
N GLU A 243 -1.65 22.81 26.63
CA GLU A 243 -2.01 23.26 27.95
C GLU A 243 -1.64 24.74 28.04
N GLU A 244 -2.65 25.62 28.13
CA GLU A 244 -2.40 27.02 28.43
C GLU A 244 -1.63 27.07 29.78
N PRO A 245 -0.51 27.78 29.86
CA PRO A 245 0.20 27.91 31.12
C PRO A 245 -0.75 28.55 32.12
N GLN A 246 -1.09 27.83 33.19
CA GLN A 246 -1.86 28.37 34.30
C GLN A 246 -1.08 29.59 34.83
N VAL A 247 -1.54 30.77 34.44
CA VAL A 247 -1.06 32.02 35.03
C VAL A 247 -1.55 32.03 36.47
N SER A 248 -0.67 31.63 37.40
CA SER A 248 -0.88 31.73 38.82
C SER A 248 -1.01 33.23 39.17
N GLN A 249 -2.23 33.74 39.27
CA GLN A 249 -2.50 35.04 39.87
C GLN A 249 -2.17 34.94 41.36
N ARG A 250 -0.94 35.32 41.73
CA ARG A 250 -0.66 35.70 43.09
C ARG A 250 -1.29 37.06 43.33
N LEU A 251 -2.42 37.05 44.02
CA LEU A 251 -2.99 38.24 44.64
C LEU A 251 -2.04 38.70 45.76
N PHE A 252 -1.56 39.92 45.65
CA PHE A 252 -1.01 40.70 46.75
C PHE A 252 -2.14 41.46 47.41
#